data_095b2674fc2071d0e08bb8001c5e77d2
#
_entry.id   095b2674fc2071d0e08bb8001c5e77d2
#
_cell.length_a   1.000
_cell.length_b   1.000
_cell.length_c   1.000
_cell.angle_alpha   90.00
_cell.angle_beta   90.00
_cell.angle_gamma   90.00
#
_symmetry.space_group_name_H-M   'P 1'
#
loop_
_entity.id
_entity.type
_entity.pdbx_description
1 polymer ?
#
loop_
_entity_poly.entity_id
_entity_poly.type
_entity_poly.pdbx_seq_one_letter_code
_entity_poly.pdbx_strand_id
1 'polypeptide(L)'
;MIKISDICLYKISIGKLICFPGFTSTSTRKEAITNFPTKLGKKINELDNQYCVIMKIDYVYQEGNYSPAFDISRINPKEAEFLFPPFSFFKIKKVDINKGTPEEPSIICLDVPNIKFNFYQSFKKGKEIFYDSYNNEIMI
;
A
#
# COMPACT_ATOMS: atom_id res chain seq x y z
N MET A 1 11.78 -2.40 3.43
CA MET A 1 12.55 -3.46 2.73
C MET A 1 11.84 -4.78 2.91
N ILE A 2 11.85 -5.60 1.90
CA ILE A 2 11.23 -6.94 1.92
C ILE A 2 12.17 -7.97 1.28
N LYS A 3 11.96 -9.25 1.58
CA LYS A 3 12.74 -10.33 0.97
C LYS A 3 12.37 -10.48 -0.51
N ILE A 4 13.30 -10.98 -1.32
CA ILE A 4 13.03 -11.25 -2.75
C ILE A 4 11.87 -12.22 -2.93
N SER A 5 11.72 -13.21 -2.05
CA SER A 5 10.61 -14.16 -2.05
C SER A 5 9.27 -13.46 -1.96
N ASP A 6 9.18 -12.41 -1.12
CA ASP A 6 7.94 -11.66 -0.92
C ASP A 6 7.61 -10.79 -2.14
N ILE A 7 8.64 -10.21 -2.81
CA ILE A 7 8.45 -9.49 -4.08
C ILE A 7 7.90 -10.44 -5.16
N CYS A 8 8.40 -11.67 -5.22
CA CYS A 8 7.90 -12.68 -6.13
C CYS A 8 6.44 -13.03 -5.85
N LEU A 9 6.03 -13.09 -4.57
CA LEU A 9 4.63 -13.29 -4.19
C LEU A 9 3.74 -12.14 -4.67
N TYR A 10 4.19 -10.90 -4.56
CA TYR A 10 3.47 -9.75 -5.15
C TYR A 10 3.35 -9.90 -6.67
N LYS A 11 4.41 -10.33 -7.35
CA LYS A 11 4.41 -10.48 -8.81
C LYS A 11 3.40 -11.53 -9.30
N ILE A 12 3.32 -12.67 -8.65
CA ILE A 12 2.34 -13.72 -9.01
C ILE A 12 0.91 -13.38 -8.55
N SER A 13 0.77 -12.35 -7.72
CA SER A 13 -0.51 -11.88 -7.19
C SER A 13 -1.03 -10.62 -7.91
N ILE A 14 -0.46 -10.25 -9.07
CA ILE A 14 -0.97 -9.14 -9.88
C ILE A 14 -2.46 -9.36 -10.19
N GLY A 15 -3.26 -8.32 -10.00
CA GLY A 15 -4.72 -8.34 -10.14
C GLY A 15 -5.47 -8.75 -8.90
N LYS A 16 -4.79 -9.28 -7.87
CA LYS A 16 -5.41 -9.66 -6.60
C LYS A 16 -5.45 -8.48 -5.63
N LEU A 17 -6.36 -8.57 -4.66
CA LEU A 17 -6.44 -7.65 -3.53
C LEU A 17 -5.47 -8.08 -2.44
N ILE A 18 -4.87 -7.06 -1.82
CA ILE A 18 -4.10 -7.20 -0.58
C ILE A 18 -4.70 -6.30 0.49
N CYS A 19 -4.55 -6.67 1.73
CA CYS A 19 -5.01 -5.90 2.88
C CYS A 19 -3.83 -5.61 3.81
N PHE A 20 -3.68 -4.35 4.18
CA PHE A 20 -2.77 -3.97 5.25
C PHE A 20 -3.53 -3.84 6.57
N PRO A 21 -3.24 -4.70 7.56
CA PRO A 21 -4.01 -4.75 8.81
C PRO A 21 -3.77 -3.54 9.73
N GLY A 22 -2.66 -2.84 9.57
CA GLY A 22 -2.30 -1.65 10.34
C GLY A 22 -2.55 -0.36 9.60
N PHE A 23 -2.32 0.77 10.28
CA PHE A 23 -2.24 2.07 9.62
C PHE A 23 -1.10 2.07 8.60
N THR A 24 -1.37 2.61 7.42
CA THR A 24 -0.38 2.71 6.35
C THR A 24 -0.07 4.17 6.08
N SER A 25 1.11 4.60 6.53
CA SER A 25 1.63 5.94 6.27
C SER A 25 2.21 6.02 4.87
N THR A 26 1.84 7.04 4.15
CA THR A 26 2.31 7.31 2.79
C THR A 26 2.69 8.77 2.63
N SER A 27 3.46 9.09 1.60
CA SER A 27 3.83 10.47 1.29
C SER A 27 3.62 10.76 -0.19
N THR A 28 3.19 11.97 -0.51
CA THR A 28 3.16 12.49 -1.88
C THR A 28 4.50 13.11 -2.30
N ARG A 29 5.43 13.26 -1.37
CA ARG A 29 6.77 13.81 -1.64
C ARG A 29 7.77 12.71 -1.92
N LYS A 30 8.32 12.72 -3.12
CA LYS A 30 9.35 11.75 -3.55
C LYS A 30 10.59 11.79 -2.63
N GLU A 31 10.99 12.96 -2.19
CA GLU A 31 12.15 13.16 -1.32
C GLU A 31 11.99 12.50 0.05
N ALA A 32 10.78 12.53 0.61
CA ALA A 32 10.50 11.88 1.88
C ALA A 32 10.67 10.37 1.77
N ILE A 33 10.29 9.80 0.63
CA ILE A 33 10.35 8.35 0.37
C ILE A 33 11.78 7.92 0.04
N THR A 34 12.50 8.67 -0.80
CA THR A 34 13.85 8.30 -1.26
C THR A 34 14.92 8.46 -0.18
N ASN A 35 14.72 9.37 0.77
CA ASN A 35 15.64 9.56 1.89
C ASN A 35 15.46 8.53 3.01
N PHE A 36 14.34 7.81 3.04
CA PHE A 36 14.05 6.83 4.08
C PHE A 36 14.99 5.61 4.02
N PRO A 37 15.27 5.01 2.84
CA PRO A 37 16.24 3.93 2.73
C PRO A 37 17.66 4.32 3.08
N THR A 38 18.09 5.55 2.77
CA THR A 38 19.47 6.01 3.07
C THR A 38 19.72 6.22 4.55
N LYS A 39 18.69 6.58 5.33
CA LYS A 39 18.80 6.65 6.80
C LYS A 39 18.92 5.25 7.44
N LEU A 40 18.35 4.23 6.82
CA LEU A 40 18.48 2.83 7.22
C LEU A 40 19.73 2.16 6.60
N GLY A 41 20.31 2.77 5.58
CA GLY A 41 21.24 2.17 4.62
C GLY A 41 22.59 1.68 5.19
N LYS A 42 23.02 2.17 6.35
CA LYS A 42 24.24 1.63 6.97
C LYS A 42 24.08 0.26 7.60
N LYS A 43 22.85 -0.20 7.85
CA LYS A 43 22.54 -1.54 8.38
C LYS A 43 22.10 -2.55 7.31
N ILE A 44 21.82 -2.07 6.10
CA ILE A 44 21.19 -2.86 5.04
C ILE A 44 22.17 -3.80 4.34
N ASN A 45 23.43 -3.42 4.22
CA ASN A 45 24.45 -4.24 3.57
C ASN A 45 24.83 -5.53 4.33
N GLU A 46 24.31 -5.71 5.55
CA GLU A 46 24.55 -6.89 6.38
C GLU A 46 23.40 -7.91 6.37
N LEU A 47 22.26 -7.57 5.74
CA LEU A 47 21.09 -8.44 5.70
C LEU A 47 20.94 -9.05 4.30
N ASP A 48 21.55 -10.22 4.12
CA ASP A 48 21.40 -11.03 2.92
C ASP A 48 19.93 -11.17 2.48
N ASN A 49 19.67 -10.94 1.18
CA ASN A 49 18.38 -11.11 0.52
C ASN A 49 17.25 -10.08 0.81
N GLN A 50 17.56 -8.91 1.34
CA GLN A 50 16.58 -7.84 1.45
C GLN A 50 16.70 -6.83 0.31
N TYR A 51 15.55 -6.48 -0.26
CA TYR A 51 15.42 -5.54 -1.37
C TYR A 51 14.76 -4.25 -0.90
N CYS A 52 15.29 -3.12 -1.37
CA CYS A 52 14.61 -1.85 -1.27
C CYS A 52 13.41 -1.85 -2.23
N VAL A 53 12.24 -1.61 -1.69
CA VAL A 53 10.98 -1.57 -2.44
C VAL A 53 10.26 -0.27 -2.17
N ILE A 54 9.77 0.36 -3.25
CA ILE A 54 8.83 1.47 -3.18
C ILE A 54 7.45 0.96 -3.58
N MET A 55 6.49 1.12 -2.69
CA MET A 55 5.07 0.90 -3.02
C MET A 55 4.48 2.21 -3.52
N LYS A 56 3.99 2.20 -4.75
CA LYS A 56 3.34 3.32 -5.42
C LYS A 56 1.84 3.11 -5.38
N ILE A 57 1.12 3.96 -4.66
CA ILE A 57 -0.33 3.87 -4.55
C ILE A 57 -0.94 4.92 -5.48
N ASP A 58 -1.63 4.47 -6.51
CA ASP A 58 -2.41 5.33 -7.39
C ASP A 58 -3.80 5.52 -6.79
N TYR A 59 -4.09 6.77 -6.48
CA TYR A 59 -5.38 7.18 -5.95
C TYR A 59 -5.87 8.41 -6.68
N VAL A 60 -7.07 8.33 -7.22
CA VAL A 60 -7.74 9.47 -7.85
C VAL A 60 -8.81 9.98 -6.88
N TYR A 61 -8.58 11.16 -6.31
CA TYR A 61 -9.61 11.85 -5.55
C TYR A 61 -10.74 12.29 -6.47
N GLN A 62 -11.96 11.88 -6.14
CA GLN A 62 -13.18 12.37 -6.78
C GLN A 62 -13.97 13.18 -5.76
N GLU A 63 -14.29 14.42 -6.11
CA GLU A 63 -15.08 15.30 -5.25
C GLU A 63 -16.43 14.65 -4.92
N GLY A 64 -16.80 14.66 -3.65
CA GLY A 64 -18.01 14.02 -3.14
C GLY A 64 -17.89 12.54 -2.80
N ASN A 65 -16.76 11.90 -3.10
CA ASN A 65 -16.48 10.52 -2.72
C ASN A 65 -15.73 10.44 -1.38
N TYR A 66 -15.92 9.31 -0.70
CA TYR A 66 -15.16 9.00 0.51
C TYR A 66 -13.66 8.91 0.20
N SER A 67 -12.86 9.73 0.89
CA SER A 67 -11.40 9.60 0.80
C SER A 67 -10.95 8.37 1.60
N PRO A 68 -10.23 7.43 0.97
CA PRO A 68 -9.73 6.26 1.68
C PRO A 68 -8.54 6.56 2.59
N ALA A 69 -7.94 7.74 2.48
CA ALA A 69 -6.82 8.18 3.29
C ALA A 69 -7.09 9.52 3.96
N PHE A 70 -6.55 9.70 5.15
CA PHE A 70 -6.60 10.97 5.88
C PHE A 70 -5.39 11.82 5.52
N ASP A 71 -5.62 13.05 5.07
CA ASP A 71 -4.58 14.05 4.90
C ASP A 71 -4.15 14.60 6.25
N ILE A 72 -2.98 14.19 6.72
CA ILE A 72 -2.35 14.67 7.95
C ILE A 72 -1.13 15.54 7.68
N SER A 73 -0.97 16.01 6.46
CA SER A 73 0.15 16.87 6.04
C SER A 73 0.25 18.17 6.84
N ARG A 74 -0.86 18.62 7.44
CA ARG A 74 -0.87 19.79 8.34
C ARG A 74 -0.10 19.56 9.64
N ILE A 75 0.01 18.31 10.10
CA ILE A 75 0.73 17.96 11.34
C ILE A 75 2.24 17.97 11.05
N ASN A 76 2.65 17.41 9.92
CA ASN A 76 4.03 17.43 9.48
C ASN A 76 4.13 17.78 7.97
N PRO A 77 4.15 19.08 7.63
CA PRO A 77 4.19 19.52 6.23
C PRO A 77 5.39 19.02 5.44
N LYS A 78 6.51 18.70 6.12
CA LYS A 78 7.71 18.18 5.46
C LYS A 78 7.52 16.80 4.88
N GLU A 79 6.66 15.99 5.47
CA GLU A 79 6.38 14.62 5.04
C GLU A 79 5.23 14.54 4.05
N ALA A 80 4.36 15.56 4.00
CA ALA A 80 3.15 15.57 3.16
C ALA A 80 2.40 14.22 3.24
N GLU A 81 2.10 13.83 4.48
CA GLU A 81 1.65 12.48 4.83
C GLU A 81 0.16 12.29 4.60
N PHE A 82 -0.18 11.14 4.01
CA PHE A 82 -1.52 10.60 3.91
C PHE A 82 -1.57 9.25 4.62
N LEU A 83 -2.51 9.10 5.54
CA LEU A 83 -2.64 7.93 6.39
C LEU A 83 -3.84 7.10 5.99
N PHE A 84 -3.59 5.89 5.49
CA PHE A 84 -4.65 4.91 5.28
C PHE A 84 -5.02 4.21 6.59
N PRO A 85 -6.32 4.04 6.88
CA PRO A 85 -6.77 3.35 8.08
C PRO A 85 -6.40 1.86 8.06
N PRO A 86 -6.45 1.19 9.22
CA PRO A 86 -6.31 -0.25 9.30
C PRO A 86 -7.30 -0.97 8.38
N PHE A 87 -6.88 -2.14 7.87
CA PHE A 87 -7.66 -2.96 6.94
C PHE A 87 -7.98 -2.27 5.61
N SER A 88 -7.12 -1.35 5.18
CA SER A 88 -7.20 -0.79 3.84
C SER A 88 -6.84 -1.83 2.79
N PHE A 89 -7.63 -1.89 1.71
CA PHE A 89 -7.42 -2.79 0.59
C PHE A 89 -6.75 -2.08 -0.57
N PHE A 90 -5.87 -2.80 -1.23
CA PHE A 90 -5.20 -2.35 -2.43
C PHE A 90 -5.21 -3.47 -3.48
N LYS A 91 -5.31 -3.11 -4.75
CA LYS A 91 -5.18 -4.04 -5.86
C LYS A 91 -3.77 -3.94 -6.44
N ILE A 92 -3.08 -5.05 -6.57
CA ILE A 92 -1.76 -5.08 -7.19
C ILE A 92 -1.92 -4.90 -8.71
N LYS A 93 -1.38 -3.81 -9.25
CA LYS A 93 -1.40 -3.51 -10.69
C LYS A 93 -0.19 -4.06 -11.42
N LYS A 94 0.98 -3.75 -10.89
CA LYS A 94 2.26 -3.99 -11.55
C LYS A 94 3.35 -4.20 -10.52
N VAL A 95 4.32 -5.03 -10.85
CA VAL A 95 5.52 -5.23 -10.06
C VAL A 95 6.72 -5.19 -10.99
N ASP A 96 7.58 -4.21 -10.79
CA ASP A 96 8.86 -4.05 -11.48
C ASP A 96 9.98 -4.48 -10.52
N ILE A 97 10.63 -5.60 -10.83
CA ILE A 97 11.76 -6.10 -10.06
C ILE A 97 13.04 -5.51 -10.66
N ASN A 98 13.68 -4.63 -9.90
CA ASN A 98 14.95 -4.00 -10.22
C ASN A 98 16.06 -4.57 -9.34
N LYS A 99 17.19 -3.88 -9.24
CA LYS A 99 18.32 -4.33 -8.39
C LYS A 99 17.98 -4.40 -6.89
N GLY A 100 16.94 -3.68 -6.47
CA GLY A 100 16.52 -3.64 -5.07
C GLY A 100 17.50 -2.86 -4.18
N THR A 101 18.28 -1.97 -4.78
CA THR A 101 19.12 -1.02 -4.06
C THR A 101 18.36 0.30 -3.83
N PRO A 102 18.81 1.17 -2.93
CA PRO A 102 18.22 2.50 -2.74
C PRO A 102 18.17 3.33 -4.04
N GLU A 103 19.18 3.17 -4.90
CA GLU A 103 19.30 3.90 -6.18
C GLU A 103 18.43 3.28 -7.27
N GLU A 104 18.23 1.95 -7.23
CA GLU A 104 17.39 1.20 -8.16
C GLU A 104 16.41 0.31 -7.39
N PRO A 105 15.43 0.88 -6.67
CA PRO A 105 14.47 0.10 -5.89
C PRO A 105 13.53 -0.68 -6.82
N SER A 106 13.06 -1.81 -6.35
CA SER A 106 11.93 -2.48 -6.98
C SER A 106 10.64 -1.70 -6.71
N ILE A 107 9.69 -1.73 -7.63
CA ILE A 107 8.47 -0.93 -7.56
C ILE A 107 7.25 -1.84 -7.57
N ILE A 108 6.37 -1.67 -6.60
CA ILE A 108 5.06 -2.31 -6.55
C ILE A 108 4.01 -1.22 -6.74
N CYS A 109 3.27 -1.27 -7.84
CA CYS A 109 2.18 -0.35 -8.11
C CYS A 109 0.86 -0.93 -7.60
N LEU A 110 0.17 -0.15 -6.80
CA LEU A 110 -1.10 -0.49 -6.17
C LEU A 110 -2.17 0.50 -6.59
N ASP A 111 -3.38 0.01 -6.83
CA ASP A 111 -4.59 0.82 -6.93
C ASP A 111 -5.38 0.76 -5.64
N VAL A 112 -6.09 1.83 -5.33
CA VAL A 112 -7.11 1.85 -4.29
C VAL A 112 -8.42 1.38 -4.91
N PRO A 113 -8.91 0.16 -4.61
CA PRO A 113 -10.16 -0.34 -5.15
C PRO A 113 -11.34 0.38 -4.48
N ASN A 114 -12.42 0.53 -5.23
CA ASN A 114 -13.65 1.11 -4.73
C ASN A 114 -14.51 0.06 -4.02
N ILE A 115 -13.95 -0.55 -2.97
CA ILE A 115 -14.61 -1.58 -2.16
C ILE A 115 -14.46 -1.27 -0.68
N LYS A 116 -15.45 -1.68 0.10
CA LYS A 116 -15.45 -1.59 1.56
C LYS A 116 -15.63 -2.97 2.15
N PHE A 117 -14.75 -3.33 3.09
CA PHE A 117 -14.95 -4.52 3.90
C PHE A 117 -15.95 -4.23 5.02
N ASN A 118 -17.00 -5.04 5.10
CA ASN A 118 -17.96 -4.92 6.19
C ASN A 118 -17.65 -5.92 7.29
N PHE A 119 -16.85 -5.48 8.25
CA PHE A 119 -16.41 -6.32 9.36
C PHE A 119 -17.56 -6.88 10.17
N TYR A 120 -18.58 -6.08 10.47
CA TYR A 120 -19.72 -6.50 11.26
C TYR A 120 -20.52 -7.61 10.58
N GLN A 121 -20.85 -7.43 9.31
CA GLN A 121 -21.59 -8.42 8.53
C GLN A 121 -20.77 -9.69 8.29
N SER A 122 -19.47 -9.52 8.05
CA SER A 122 -18.56 -10.66 7.89
C SER A 122 -18.47 -11.49 9.16
N PHE A 123 -18.35 -10.86 10.31
CA PHE A 123 -18.35 -11.53 11.60
C PHE A 123 -19.69 -12.24 11.87
N LYS A 124 -20.81 -11.56 11.65
CA LYS A 124 -22.16 -12.11 11.88
C LYS A 124 -22.46 -13.30 10.98
N LYS A 125 -22.03 -13.25 9.72
CA LYS A 125 -22.31 -14.30 8.73
C LYS A 125 -21.22 -15.38 8.66
N GLY A 126 -20.09 -15.20 9.36
CA GLY A 126 -18.96 -16.13 9.34
C GLY A 126 -18.26 -16.24 7.97
N LYS A 127 -18.37 -15.19 7.14
CA LYS A 127 -17.72 -15.10 5.83
C LYS A 127 -17.30 -13.68 5.53
N GLU A 128 -16.30 -13.51 4.69
CA GLU A 128 -15.86 -12.19 4.24
C GLU A 128 -16.94 -11.56 3.33
N ILE A 129 -17.34 -10.34 3.66
CA ILE A 129 -18.34 -9.58 2.93
C ILE A 129 -17.79 -8.24 2.56
N PHE A 130 -17.80 -7.93 1.27
CA PHE A 130 -17.36 -6.69 0.70
C PHE A 130 -18.52 -5.98 0.01
N TYR A 131 -18.46 -4.66 -0.01
CA TYR A 131 -19.44 -3.82 -0.67
C TYR A 131 -18.74 -2.86 -1.63
N ASP A 132 -19.39 -2.56 -2.74
CA ASP A 132 -18.98 -1.47 -3.62
C ASP A 132 -19.38 -0.10 -3.04
N SER A 133 -19.05 0.98 -3.74
CA SER A 133 -19.40 2.34 -3.33
C SER A 133 -20.91 2.60 -3.28
N TYR A 134 -21.71 1.78 -3.92
CA TYR A 134 -23.18 1.85 -3.95
C TYR A 134 -23.84 0.94 -2.91
N ASN A 135 -23.03 0.34 -2.00
CA ASN A 135 -23.46 -0.61 -0.98
C ASN A 135 -24.04 -1.94 -1.53
N ASN A 136 -23.66 -2.34 -2.74
CA ASN A 136 -23.97 -3.68 -3.25
C ASN A 136 -22.94 -4.67 -2.71
N GLU A 137 -23.41 -5.84 -2.23
CA GLU A 137 -22.50 -6.92 -1.85
C GLU A 137 -21.81 -7.48 -3.10
N ILE A 138 -20.47 -7.55 -3.03
CA ILE A 138 -19.64 -8.08 -4.12
C ILE A 138 -18.98 -9.37 -3.68
N MET A 139 -18.89 -10.32 -4.60
CA MET A 139 -18.08 -11.53 -4.43
C MET A 139 -16.68 -11.28 -4.98
N ILE A 140 -15.70 -11.63 -4.19
CA ILE A 140 -14.28 -11.52 -4.57
C ILE A 140 -13.70 -12.90 -4.78
#